data_06895b83bef88936d458e4a51f6a4521
#
_entry.id   06895b83bef88936d458e4a51f6a4521
#
_cell.length_a   1.000
_cell.length_b   1.000
_cell.length_c   1.000
_cell.angle_alpha   90.00
_cell.angle_beta   90.00
_cell.angle_gamma   90.00
#
_symmetry.space_group_name_H-M   'P 1'
#
loop_
_entity.id
_entity.type
_entity.pdbx_description
1 polymer ?
#
loop_
_entity_poly.entity_id
_entity_poly.type
_entity_poly.pdbx_seq_one_letter_code
_entity_poly.pdbx_strand_id
1 'polypeptide(L)'
;MHRFFQFLFVLATSVLLCNVAVAQDRVAYHIDDAAAQATKGLRNIRNHLDVAPDTKITVVTHANGVDFLMDGAKDSKDPNIDYGSLVSSLKARGVTFEICEITLRNRNLKKEQFIMDATFTPSGVVRIGQLQSRENFAYIKP
;
A
#
# COMPACT_ATOMS: atom_id res chain seq x y z
N MET A 1 -0.08 -45.49 64.91
CA MET A 1 0.70 -45.28 63.59
C MET A 1 -0.21 -44.48 62.68
N HIS A 2 -0.07 -43.16 62.66
CA HIS A 2 -0.83 -42.29 61.79
C HIS A 2 0.08 -41.74 60.72
N ARG A 3 -0.15 -42.14 59.48
CA ARG A 3 0.54 -41.61 58.31
C ARG A 3 -0.21 -40.37 57.80
N PHE A 4 0.35 -39.21 58.04
CA PHE A 4 -0.10 -37.95 57.44
C PHE A 4 0.29 -37.92 55.95
N PHE A 5 -0.73 -37.91 55.08
CA PHE A 5 -0.56 -37.65 53.65
C PHE A 5 -0.66 -36.13 53.45
N GLN A 6 0.47 -35.47 53.17
CA GLN A 6 0.51 -34.09 52.74
C GLN A 6 0.25 -34.02 51.25
N PHE A 7 -0.91 -33.53 50.87
CA PHE A 7 -1.21 -33.13 49.48
C PHE A 7 -0.56 -31.79 49.20
N LEU A 8 0.46 -31.77 48.39
CA LEU A 8 1.09 -30.56 47.86
C LEU A 8 0.27 -30.08 46.67
N PHE A 9 -0.52 -29.01 46.87
CA PHE A 9 -1.28 -28.33 45.81
C PHE A 9 -0.30 -27.43 45.06
N VAL A 10 0.21 -27.86 43.89
CA VAL A 10 0.97 -27.02 42.99
C VAL A 10 -0.01 -26.18 42.19
N LEU A 11 -0.13 -24.90 42.55
CA LEU A 11 -0.91 -23.91 41.82
C LEU A 11 -0.09 -23.45 40.61
N ALA A 12 -0.32 -24.05 39.45
CA ALA A 12 0.28 -23.62 38.21
C ALA A 12 -0.41 -22.33 37.73
N THR A 13 0.20 -21.20 38.04
CA THR A 13 -0.20 -19.89 37.49
C THR A 13 0.21 -19.81 36.02
N SER A 14 -0.72 -20.11 35.14
CA SER A 14 -0.57 -19.86 33.67
C SER A 14 -0.61 -18.35 33.41
N VAL A 15 0.55 -17.73 33.25
CA VAL A 15 0.65 -16.35 32.78
C VAL A 15 0.26 -16.33 31.32
N LEU A 16 -0.98 -15.91 31.03
CA LEU A 16 -1.44 -15.63 29.68
C LEU A 16 -0.69 -14.37 29.18
N LEU A 17 0.36 -14.56 28.41
CA LEU A 17 1.00 -13.47 27.66
C LEU A 17 0.01 -13.03 26.58
N CYS A 18 -0.81 -12.03 26.85
CA CYS A 18 -1.56 -11.31 25.83
C CYS A 18 -0.57 -10.60 24.91
N ASN A 19 -0.23 -11.21 23.81
CA ASN A 19 0.41 -10.50 22.70
C ASN A 19 -0.61 -9.48 22.17
N VAL A 20 -0.46 -8.22 22.55
CA VAL A 20 -1.18 -7.12 21.93
C VAL A 20 -0.57 -6.96 20.53
N ALA A 21 -1.19 -7.58 19.53
CA ALA A 21 -0.85 -7.33 18.14
C ALA A 21 -1.19 -5.86 17.85
N VAL A 22 -0.18 -5.00 17.73
CA VAL A 22 -0.38 -3.64 17.24
C VAL A 22 -0.86 -3.80 15.80
N ALA A 23 -2.07 -3.31 15.52
CA ALA A 23 -2.63 -3.36 14.17
C ALA A 23 -1.72 -2.54 13.22
N GLN A 24 -1.27 -3.17 12.14
CA GLN A 24 -0.48 -2.51 11.12
C GLN A 24 -1.30 -1.43 10.43
N ASP A 25 -0.80 -0.20 10.38
CA ASP A 25 -1.43 0.88 9.63
C ASP A 25 -1.51 0.54 8.14
N ARG A 26 -2.66 0.87 7.53
CA ARG A 26 -2.93 0.61 6.11
C ARG A 26 -3.45 1.87 5.46
N VAL A 27 -2.84 2.26 4.34
CA VAL A 27 -3.16 3.52 3.65
C VAL A 27 -3.29 3.31 2.15
N ALA A 28 -4.42 3.72 1.59
CA ALA A 28 -4.67 3.81 0.17
C ALA A 28 -4.35 5.23 -0.32
N TYR A 29 -3.34 5.38 -1.16
CA TYR A 29 -3.09 6.60 -1.91
C TYR A 29 -3.82 6.55 -3.24
N HIS A 30 -4.60 7.58 -3.55
CA HIS A 30 -5.40 7.67 -4.76
C HIS A 30 -4.84 8.73 -5.70
N ILE A 31 -4.41 8.34 -6.89
CA ILE A 31 -3.88 9.25 -7.91
C ILE A 31 -4.73 9.10 -9.18
N ASP A 32 -5.45 10.16 -9.55
CA ASP A 32 -6.29 10.23 -10.75
C ASP A 32 -5.80 11.26 -11.78
N ASP A 33 -4.79 12.06 -11.41
CA ASP A 33 -4.11 13.02 -12.27
C ASP A 33 -2.59 12.97 -12.01
N ALA A 34 -1.85 12.36 -12.92
CA ALA A 34 -0.40 12.21 -12.77
C ALA A 34 0.32 13.56 -12.75
N ALA A 35 -0.07 14.51 -13.61
CA ALA A 35 0.59 15.81 -13.71
C ALA A 35 0.47 16.64 -12.43
N ALA A 36 -0.66 16.54 -11.73
CA ALA A 36 -0.92 17.26 -10.49
C ALA A 36 -0.45 16.52 -9.24
N GLN A 37 -0.44 15.18 -9.26
CA GLN A 37 -0.37 14.39 -8.03
C GLN A 37 0.84 13.42 -7.96
N ALA A 38 1.41 12.96 -9.08
CA ALA A 38 2.38 11.88 -9.05
C ALA A 38 3.63 12.23 -8.24
N THR A 39 4.34 13.30 -8.58
CA THR A 39 5.58 13.70 -7.89
C THR A 39 5.32 14.00 -6.42
N LYS A 40 4.24 14.73 -6.11
CA LYS A 40 3.85 15.04 -4.74
C LYS A 40 3.46 13.77 -3.97
N GLY A 41 2.69 12.89 -4.60
CA GLY A 41 2.23 11.64 -4.01
C GLY A 41 3.38 10.70 -3.68
N LEU A 42 4.29 10.47 -4.62
CA LEU A 42 5.47 9.61 -4.40
C LEU A 42 6.37 10.15 -3.29
N ARG A 43 6.56 11.48 -3.22
CA ARG A 43 7.29 12.11 -2.11
C ARG A 43 6.58 11.91 -0.77
N ASN A 44 5.25 12.09 -0.73
CA ASN A 44 4.46 11.89 0.49
C ASN A 44 4.54 10.43 0.97
N ILE A 45 4.46 9.45 0.05
CA ILE A 45 4.61 8.02 0.37
C ILE A 45 5.99 7.73 0.96
N ARG A 46 7.06 8.27 0.37
CA ARG A 46 8.42 8.13 0.90
C ARG A 46 8.50 8.68 2.32
N ASN A 47 8.05 9.91 2.53
CA ASN A 47 8.07 10.57 3.85
C ASN A 47 7.21 9.80 4.88
N HIS A 48 6.07 9.25 4.45
CA HIS A 48 5.22 8.40 5.28
C HIS A 48 5.99 7.18 5.79
N LEU A 49 6.63 6.45 4.88
CA LEU A 49 7.42 5.27 5.25
C LEU A 49 8.69 5.61 6.04
N ASP A 50 9.25 6.80 5.88
CA ASP A 50 10.41 7.23 6.68
C ASP A 50 10.06 7.39 8.17
N VAL A 51 8.81 7.72 8.48
CA VAL A 51 8.29 7.87 9.85
C VAL A 51 7.61 6.60 10.35
N ALA A 52 6.87 5.91 9.48
CA ALA A 52 6.08 4.70 9.79
C ALA A 52 6.42 3.57 8.79
N PRO A 53 7.61 2.94 8.92
CA PRO A 53 8.14 2.01 7.91
C PRO A 53 7.30 0.73 7.74
N ASP A 54 6.51 0.35 8.74
CA ASP A 54 5.68 -0.85 8.71
C ASP A 54 4.29 -0.61 8.09
N THR A 55 3.97 0.63 7.68
CA THR A 55 2.69 0.94 7.06
C THR A 55 2.51 0.19 5.75
N LYS A 56 1.39 -0.51 5.59
CA LYS A 56 1.00 -1.11 4.32
C LYS A 56 0.39 -0.06 3.40
N ILE A 57 1.07 0.27 2.31
CA ILE A 57 0.62 1.28 1.35
C ILE A 57 0.22 0.63 0.04
N THR A 58 -0.98 0.98 -0.45
CA THR A 58 -1.45 0.65 -1.80
C THR A 58 -1.77 1.95 -2.53
N VAL A 59 -1.13 2.15 -3.68
CA VAL A 59 -1.41 3.28 -4.58
C VAL A 59 -2.36 2.78 -5.67
N VAL A 60 -3.54 3.39 -5.76
CA VAL A 60 -4.52 3.07 -6.79
C VAL A 60 -4.60 4.20 -7.78
N THR A 61 -4.44 3.87 -9.07
CA THR A 61 -4.46 4.87 -10.15
C THR A 61 -5.59 4.61 -11.14
N HIS A 62 -6.20 5.67 -11.64
CA HIS A 62 -7.15 5.64 -12.75
C HIS A 62 -7.13 6.96 -13.53
N ALA A 63 -7.93 7.08 -14.59
CA ALA A 63 -7.96 8.25 -15.46
C ALA A 63 -6.54 8.64 -15.92
N ASN A 64 -6.17 9.91 -15.84
CA ASN A 64 -4.83 10.38 -16.17
C ASN A 64 -3.79 10.03 -15.10
N GLY A 65 -4.23 9.57 -13.94
CA GLY A 65 -3.34 9.11 -12.88
C GLY A 65 -2.51 7.89 -13.23
N VAL A 66 -2.86 7.11 -14.25
CA VAL A 66 -2.06 5.95 -14.69
C VAL A 66 -0.78 6.36 -15.43
N ASP A 67 -0.70 7.59 -15.92
CA ASP A 67 0.35 8.01 -16.86
C ASP A 67 1.77 7.98 -16.27
N PHE A 68 1.93 8.24 -14.97
CA PHE A 68 3.25 8.15 -14.34
C PHE A 68 3.76 6.71 -14.18
N LEU A 69 2.89 5.71 -14.36
CA LEU A 69 3.24 4.29 -14.34
C LEU A 69 3.55 3.73 -15.75
N MET A 70 3.47 4.54 -16.78
CA MET A 70 3.90 4.14 -18.12
C MET A 70 5.42 3.99 -18.16
N ASP A 71 5.90 3.08 -19.00
CA ASP A 71 7.34 2.86 -19.20
C ASP A 71 8.02 4.12 -19.73
N GLY A 72 9.13 4.51 -19.09
CA GLY A 72 9.87 5.73 -19.41
C GLY A 72 9.19 7.04 -19.03
N ALA A 73 8.09 7.02 -18.27
CA ALA A 73 7.40 8.24 -17.84
C ALA A 73 8.25 9.11 -16.90
N LYS A 74 8.20 10.42 -17.14
CA LYS A 74 8.91 11.44 -16.36
C LYS A 74 7.98 12.57 -15.97
N ASP A 75 8.36 13.33 -14.96
CA ASP A 75 7.62 14.53 -14.57
C ASP A 75 7.66 15.57 -15.72
N SER A 76 6.50 16.12 -16.06
CA SER A 76 6.37 17.08 -17.16
C SER A 76 7.01 18.44 -16.85
N LYS A 77 7.21 18.77 -15.57
CA LYS A 77 7.79 20.02 -15.11
C LYS A 77 9.29 19.91 -14.82
N ASP A 78 9.74 18.69 -14.44
CA ASP A 78 11.15 18.38 -14.20
C ASP A 78 11.51 17.01 -14.81
N PRO A 79 12.03 17.02 -16.05
CA PRO A 79 12.42 15.77 -16.75
C PRO A 79 13.52 14.95 -16.07
N ASN A 80 14.18 15.48 -15.03
CA ASN A 80 15.12 14.73 -14.21
C ASN A 80 14.42 13.78 -13.25
N ILE A 81 13.13 13.97 -12.99
CA ILE A 81 12.32 13.08 -12.16
C ILE A 81 11.84 11.91 -13.04
N ASP A 82 12.47 10.77 -12.86
CA ASP A 82 12.12 9.49 -13.49
C ASP A 82 11.15 8.73 -12.58
N TYR A 83 9.92 8.53 -13.02
CA TYR A 83 8.90 7.87 -12.22
C TYR A 83 9.17 6.38 -12.04
N GLY A 84 9.72 5.69 -13.03
CA GLY A 84 10.05 4.27 -12.95
C GLY A 84 11.00 3.99 -11.80
N SER A 85 12.08 4.77 -11.68
CA SER A 85 13.05 4.65 -10.60
C SER A 85 12.45 4.91 -9.21
N LEU A 86 11.57 5.93 -9.08
CA LEU A 86 10.90 6.24 -7.83
C LEU A 86 9.91 5.14 -7.42
N VAL A 87 9.14 4.63 -8.36
CA VAL A 87 8.18 3.53 -8.14
C VAL A 87 8.90 2.25 -7.72
N SER A 88 9.97 1.87 -8.43
CA SER A 88 10.80 0.71 -8.07
C SER A 88 11.36 0.82 -6.65
N SER A 89 11.88 1.99 -6.28
CA SER A 89 12.39 2.24 -4.93
C SER A 89 11.32 2.07 -3.86
N LEU A 90 10.11 2.58 -4.09
CA LEU A 90 8.99 2.47 -3.15
C LEU A 90 8.42 1.03 -3.11
N LYS A 91 8.38 0.33 -4.26
CA LYS A 91 8.00 -1.08 -4.31
C LYS A 91 8.96 -1.95 -3.48
N ALA A 92 10.26 -1.68 -3.53
CA ALA A 92 11.24 -2.36 -2.70
C ALA A 92 10.99 -2.13 -1.18
N ARG A 93 10.28 -1.07 -0.83
CA ARG A 93 9.81 -0.78 0.55
C ARG A 93 8.41 -1.35 0.84
N GLY A 94 7.85 -2.18 -0.03
CA GLY A 94 6.56 -2.85 0.19
C GLY A 94 5.34 -2.11 -0.33
N VAL A 95 5.49 -1.00 -1.06
CA VAL A 95 4.35 -0.29 -1.68
C VAL A 95 3.82 -1.10 -2.87
N THR A 96 2.50 -1.21 -2.95
CA THR A 96 1.79 -1.80 -4.11
C THR A 96 1.25 -0.69 -4.99
N PHE A 97 1.47 -0.79 -6.31
CA PHE A 97 0.91 0.13 -7.31
C PHE A 97 -0.10 -0.61 -8.17
N GLU A 98 -1.32 -0.11 -8.24
CA GLU A 98 -2.43 -0.74 -8.97
C GLU A 98 -2.98 0.20 -10.06
N ILE A 99 -3.11 -0.31 -11.29
CA ILE A 99 -3.59 0.38 -12.48
C ILE A 99 -5.00 -0.09 -12.81
N CYS A 100 -5.92 0.86 -13.02
CA CYS A 100 -7.31 0.59 -13.38
C CYS A 100 -7.45 0.07 -14.81
N GLU A 101 -7.95 -1.16 -15.00
CA GLU A 101 -8.17 -1.74 -16.33
C GLU A 101 -9.31 -1.04 -17.11
N ILE A 102 -10.31 -0.45 -16.43
CA ILE A 102 -11.33 0.36 -17.09
C ILE A 102 -10.67 1.55 -17.79
N THR A 103 -9.71 2.21 -17.13
CA THR A 103 -8.95 3.31 -17.73
C THR A 103 -8.20 2.85 -18.98
N LEU A 104 -7.56 1.69 -18.93
CA LEU A 104 -6.84 1.15 -20.10
C LEU A 104 -7.79 0.97 -21.29
N ARG A 105 -8.95 0.34 -21.07
CA ARG A 105 -9.95 0.16 -22.13
C ARG A 105 -10.46 1.48 -22.68
N ASN A 106 -10.83 2.42 -21.82
CA ASN A 106 -11.39 3.70 -22.24
C ASN A 106 -10.39 4.57 -23.03
N ARG A 107 -9.08 4.44 -22.72
CA ARG A 107 -8.01 5.20 -23.36
C ARG A 107 -7.27 4.40 -24.43
N ASN A 108 -7.72 3.17 -24.73
CA ASN A 108 -7.08 2.25 -25.68
C ASN A 108 -5.58 2.02 -25.37
N LEU A 109 -5.26 1.89 -24.07
CA LEU A 109 -3.91 1.58 -23.58
C LEU A 109 -3.74 0.07 -23.39
N LYS A 110 -2.52 -0.42 -23.62
CA LYS A 110 -2.15 -1.83 -23.46
C LYS A 110 -1.32 -2.00 -22.20
N LYS A 111 -1.43 -3.16 -21.55
CA LYS A 111 -0.69 -3.49 -20.31
C LYS A 111 0.84 -3.43 -20.50
N GLU A 112 1.31 -3.78 -21.67
CA GLU A 112 2.73 -3.79 -22.03
C GLU A 112 3.37 -2.39 -22.10
N GLN A 113 2.56 -1.33 -22.04
CA GLN A 113 3.04 0.06 -22.01
C GLN A 113 3.39 0.53 -20.58
N PHE A 114 3.17 -0.31 -19.57
CA PHE A 114 3.38 0.04 -18.18
C PHE A 114 4.57 -0.69 -17.57
N ILE A 115 5.17 -0.08 -16.56
CA ILE A 115 6.29 -0.66 -15.83
C ILE A 115 5.90 -1.97 -15.15
N MET A 116 6.82 -2.92 -15.06
CA MET A 116 6.59 -4.24 -14.47
C MET A 116 6.35 -4.19 -12.96
N ASP A 117 6.68 -3.09 -12.32
CA ASP A 117 6.50 -2.89 -10.87
C ASP A 117 5.05 -2.61 -10.47
N ALA A 118 4.19 -2.30 -11.45
CA ALA A 118 2.77 -2.08 -11.22
C ALA A 118 1.95 -3.35 -11.55
N THR A 119 0.82 -3.48 -10.87
CA THR A 119 -0.19 -4.52 -11.09
C THR A 119 -1.48 -3.90 -11.62
N PHE A 120 -2.44 -4.74 -12.00
CA PHE A 120 -3.71 -4.26 -12.59
C PHE A 120 -4.88 -4.64 -11.70
N THR A 121 -5.84 -3.73 -11.59
CA THR A 121 -7.12 -3.97 -10.89
C THR A 121 -8.29 -3.72 -11.86
N PRO A 122 -9.36 -4.52 -11.82
CA PRO A 122 -10.48 -4.37 -12.77
C PRO A 122 -11.09 -2.96 -12.78
N SER A 123 -11.20 -2.30 -11.61
CA SER A 123 -11.70 -0.94 -11.46
C SER A 123 -11.01 -0.23 -10.30
N GLY A 124 -10.33 0.88 -10.57
CA GLY A 124 -9.65 1.67 -9.53
C GLY A 124 -10.63 2.21 -8.48
N VAL A 125 -11.79 2.70 -8.90
CA VAL A 125 -12.82 3.24 -7.98
C VAL A 125 -13.38 2.14 -7.07
N VAL A 126 -13.71 0.99 -7.62
CA VAL A 126 -14.17 -0.17 -6.83
C VAL A 126 -13.07 -0.63 -5.87
N ARG A 127 -11.82 -0.68 -6.33
CA ARG A 127 -10.69 -1.08 -5.51
C ARG A 127 -10.48 -0.16 -4.31
N ILE A 128 -10.56 1.16 -4.51
CA ILE A 128 -10.49 2.14 -3.42
C ILE A 128 -11.60 1.88 -2.38
N GLY A 129 -12.84 1.68 -2.85
CA GLY A 129 -13.96 1.35 -1.96
C GLY A 129 -13.72 0.06 -1.16
N GLN A 130 -13.20 -0.99 -1.80
CA GLN A 130 -12.89 -2.26 -1.14
C GLN A 130 -11.76 -2.11 -0.10
N LEU A 131 -10.68 -1.41 -0.43
CA LEU A 131 -9.59 -1.12 0.50
C LEU A 131 -10.12 -0.46 1.78
N GLN A 132 -11.01 0.53 1.65
CA GLN A 132 -11.57 1.23 2.80
C GLN A 132 -12.58 0.38 3.57
N SER A 133 -13.58 -0.20 2.87
CA SER A 133 -14.73 -0.84 3.52
C SER A 133 -14.47 -2.27 4.01
N ARG A 134 -13.53 -2.99 3.40
CA ARG A 134 -13.27 -4.41 3.68
C ARG A 134 -11.89 -4.69 4.26
N GLU A 135 -10.91 -3.86 3.92
CA GLU A 135 -9.52 -4.08 4.27
C GLU A 135 -8.99 -3.05 5.29
N ASN A 136 -9.85 -2.14 5.75
CA ASN A 136 -9.56 -1.12 6.77
C ASN A 136 -8.38 -0.20 6.42
N PHE A 137 -8.31 0.25 5.17
CA PHE A 137 -7.35 1.25 4.73
C PHE A 137 -7.86 2.67 4.98
N ALA A 138 -7.02 3.52 5.54
CA ALA A 138 -7.22 4.96 5.49
C ALA A 138 -7.06 5.47 4.05
N TYR A 139 -7.69 6.59 3.69
CA TYR A 139 -7.64 7.15 2.35
C TYR A 139 -6.87 8.47 2.32
N ILE A 140 -5.93 8.59 1.39
CA ILE A 140 -5.20 9.83 1.12
C ILE A 140 -5.23 10.14 -0.37
N LYS A 141 -5.63 11.37 -0.70
CA LYS A 141 -5.51 11.94 -2.04
C LYS A 141 -4.44 13.04 -1.99
N PRO A 142 -3.28 12.85 -2.63
CA PRO A 142 -2.19 13.82 -2.59
C PRO A 142 -2.46 15.07 -3.41
#